data_e53f4b15f12622bb10d338972166df9e
#
_entry.id   e53f4b15f12622bb10d338972166df9e
#
_cell.length_a   1.000
_cell.length_b   1.000
_cell.length_c   1.000
_cell.angle_alpha   90.00
_cell.angle_beta   90.00
_cell.angle_gamma   90.00
#
_symmetry.space_group_name_H-M   'P 1'
#
loop_
_entity.id
_entity.type
_entity.pdbx_description
1 polymer ?
#
loop_
_entity_poly.entity_id
_entity_poly.type
_entity_poly.pdbx_seq_one_letter_code
_entity_poly.pdbx_strand_id
1 'polypeptide(L)'
;MNDKKICFIMCVNDKMYEEECIRYIENLDVPEGYQVEQLSIWGAKSMCAGYNEGMQASDAKYKVYLHQDVFIVKKDFIYDLLRVFENSEIGMTGAVGSPTLSKDAIMWSGKRIGWVFSSDIKESGEAFIGTVKAPYEEVEALDGLLIATQYDVPWREDIFTGWDFYDISQSLEMRKNHYKVVVPQLTYPWCLHDSEYINLEKYFYWRDVFLDEYGDMIK
;
A
#
# COMPACT_ATOMS: atom_id res chain seq x y z
N MET A 1 -13.22 -15.74 5.29
CA MET A 1 -11.79 -15.39 5.10
C MET A 1 -10.92 -16.40 5.82
N ASN A 2 -9.82 -16.80 5.21
CA ASN A 2 -8.83 -17.73 5.75
C ASN A 2 -7.78 -16.94 6.55
N ASP A 3 -7.74 -17.09 7.88
CA ASP A 3 -6.86 -16.36 8.79
C ASP A 3 -5.40 -16.85 8.80
N LYS A 4 -5.12 -17.90 8.02
CA LYS A 4 -3.77 -18.47 7.79
C LYS A 4 -3.27 -18.25 6.35
N LYS A 5 -3.88 -17.31 5.64
CA LYS A 5 -3.52 -17.02 4.25
C LYS A 5 -3.21 -15.55 4.05
N ILE A 6 -2.10 -15.29 3.37
CA ILE A 6 -1.69 -13.96 2.92
C ILE A 6 -1.77 -13.95 1.40
N CYS A 7 -2.42 -12.97 0.82
CA CYS A 7 -2.51 -12.77 -0.62
C CYS A 7 -1.78 -11.49 -1.04
N PHE A 8 -0.81 -11.61 -1.94
CA PHE A 8 -0.15 -10.49 -2.58
C PHE A 8 -0.87 -10.18 -3.90
N ILE A 9 -1.30 -8.93 -4.08
CA ILE A 9 -2.11 -8.48 -5.21
C ILE A 9 -1.39 -7.33 -5.89
N MET A 10 -1.12 -7.45 -7.18
CA MET A 10 -0.48 -6.42 -7.99
C MET A 10 -1.22 -6.21 -9.30
N CYS A 11 -1.39 -4.94 -9.71
CA CYS A 11 -1.78 -4.59 -11.07
C CYS A 11 -0.52 -4.57 -11.93
N VAL A 12 -0.52 -5.30 -13.05
CA VAL A 12 0.68 -5.51 -13.85
C VAL A 12 0.46 -5.12 -15.32
N ASN A 13 1.49 -4.54 -15.92
CA ASN A 13 1.57 -4.24 -17.34
C ASN A 13 2.96 -4.55 -17.94
N ASP A 14 3.94 -4.91 -17.09
CA ASP A 14 5.27 -5.31 -17.48
C ASP A 14 5.61 -6.68 -16.89
N LYS A 15 5.96 -7.63 -17.78
CA LYS A 15 6.24 -9.00 -17.38
C LYS A 15 7.56 -9.15 -16.63
N MET A 16 8.56 -8.32 -16.90
CA MET A 16 9.84 -8.41 -16.21
C MET A 16 9.69 -7.97 -14.75
N TYR A 17 8.98 -6.86 -14.51
CA TYR A 17 8.66 -6.41 -13.15
C TYR A 17 7.80 -7.43 -12.39
N GLU A 18 6.78 -8.01 -13.05
CA GLU A 18 5.97 -9.07 -12.46
C GLU A 18 6.83 -10.25 -12.00
N GLU A 19 7.65 -10.81 -12.90
CA GLU A 19 8.49 -11.96 -12.60
C GLU A 19 9.50 -11.65 -11.50
N GLU A 20 10.04 -10.44 -11.45
CA GLU A 20 10.96 -10.04 -10.39
C GLU A 20 10.23 -9.87 -9.06
N CYS A 21 9.10 -9.18 -9.02
CA CYS A 21 8.29 -9.03 -7.82
C CYS A 21 7.89 -10.39 -7.23
N ILE A 22 7.43 -11.32 -8.08
CA ILE A 22 7.09 -12.69 -7.66
C ILE A 22 8.29 -13.39 -7.02
N ARG A 23 9.51 -13.29 -7.58
CA ARG A 23 10.70 -13.90 -6.99
C ARG A 23 10.99 -13.38 -5.59
N TYR A 24 10.79 -12.08 -5.33
CA TYR A 24 10.95 -11.52 -3.98
C TYR A 24 9.90 -12.08 -3.03
N ILE A 25 8.64 -12.20 -3.45
CA ILE A 25 7.56 -12.78 -2.64
C ILE A 25 7.83 -14.26 -2.33
N GLU A 26 8.28 -15.05 -3.31
CA GLU A 26 8.60 -16.48 -3.15
C GLU A 26 9.79 -16.72 -2.19
N ASN A 27 10.63 -15.71 -1.97
CA ASN A 27 11.77 -15.78 -1.06
C ASN A 27 11.47 -15.29 0.37
N LEU A 28 10.21 -14.95 0.67
CA LEU A 28 9.82 -14.55 2.02
C LEU A 28 9.78 -15.74 2.99
N ASP A 29 10.15 -15.48 4.23
CA ASP A 29 10.00 -16.44 5.31
C ASP A 29 8.51 -16.51 5.71
N VAL A 30 7.91 -17.67 5.47
CA VAL A 30 6.48 -17.91 5.75
C VAL A 30 6.34 -18.61 7.11
N PRO A 31 5.56 -18.05 8.07
CA PRO A 31 5.31 -18.70 9.34
C PRO A 31 4.65 -20.08 9.17
N GLU A 32 4.97 -21.02 10.08
CA GLU A 32 4.39 -22.35 10.05
C GLU A 32 2.86 -22.30 10.06
N GLY A 33 2.24 -23.07 9.17
CA GLY A 33 0.78 -23.15 9.01
C GLY A 33 0.17 -22.01 8.20
N TYR A 34 0.96 -21.04 7.73
CA TYR A 34 0.48 -20.01 6.81
C TYR A 34 0.70 -20.40 5.36
N GLN A 35 -0.14 -19.83 4.48
CA GLN A 35 -0.06 -19.98 3.03
C GLN A 35 0.10 -18.62 2.36
N VAL A 36 0.88 -18.56 1.30
CA VAL A 36 1.06 -17.39 0.46
C VAL A 36 0.40 -17.63 -0.89
N GLU A 37 -0.38 -16.65 -1.33
CA GLU A 37 -1.01 -16.59 -2.65
C GLU A 37 -0.54 -15.32 -3.36
N GLN A 38 -0.45 -15.36 -4.67
CA GLN A 38 -0.05 -14.21 -5.50
C GLN A 38 -1.07 -14.06 -6.62
N LEU A 39 -1.55 -12.84 -6.82
CA LEU A 39 -2.49 -12.50 -7.88
C LEU A 39 -1.96 -11.32 -8.70
N SER A 40 -1.65 -11.59 -9.96
CA SER A 40 -1.28 -10.58 -10.95
C SER A 40 -2.51 -10.21 -11.77
N ILE A 41 -2.94 -8.96 -11.67
CA ILE A 41 -4.12 -8.46 -12.39
C ILE A 41 -3.64 -7.75 -13.66
N TRP A 42 -3.77 -8.43 -14.78
CA TRP A 42 -3.41 -7.91 -16.09
C TRP A 42 -4.57 -7.15 -16.72
N GLY A 43 -4.26 -6.02 -17.35
CA GLY A 43 -5.25 -5.23 -18.08
C GLY A 43 -6.30 -4.56 -17.19
N ALA A 44 -5.99 -4.31 -15.93
CA ALA A 44 -6.85 -3.56 -15.03
C ALA A 44 -7.22 -2.20 -15.61
N LYS A 45 -8.49 -1.80 -15.48
CA LYS A 45 -8.98 -0.51 -15.99
C LYS A 45 -8.52 0.68 -15.15
N SER A 46 -8.29 0.45 -13.87
CA SER A 46 -7.75 1.41 -12.89
C SER A 46 -7.12 0.63 -11.76
N MET A 47 -6.37 1.32 -10.88
CA MET A 47 -5.81 0.69 -9.70
C MET A 47 -6.90 0.15 -8.78
N CYS A 48 -7.94 0.93 -8.52
CA CYS A 48 -9.08 0.51 -7.69
C CYS A 48 -9.80 -0.73 -8.26
N ALA A 49 -10.06 -0.77 -9.58
CA ALA A 49 -10.72 -1.90 -10.21
C ALA A 49 -9.87 -3.19 -10.12
N GLY A 50 -8.57 -3.08 -10.39
CA GLY A 50 -7.67 -4.23 -10.28
C GLY A 50 -7.53 -4.74 -8.84
N TYR A 51 -7.44 -3.85 -7.87
CA TYR A 51 -7.36 -4.23 -6.47
C TYR A 51 -8.69 -4.83 -5.95
N ASN A 52 -9.85 -4.36 -6.41
CA ASN A 52 -11.13 -4.99 -6.11
C ASN A 52 -11.23 -6.39 -6.72
N GLU A 53 -10.79 -6.57 -7.98
CA GLU A 53 -10.74 -7.87 -8.64
C GLU A 53 -9.88 -8.87 -7.83
N GLY A 54 -8.67 -8.48 -7.47
CA GLY A 54 -7.78 -9.31 -6.65
C GLY A 54 -8.33 -9.56 -5.24
N MET A 55 -8.92 -8.56 -4.61
CA MET A 55 -9.53 -8.69 -3.28
C MET A 55 -10.66 -9.72 -3.27
N GLN A 56 -11.52 -9.71 -4.31
CA GLN A 56 -12.66 -10.62 -4.43
C GLN A 56 -12.22 -12.04 -4.86
N ALA A 57 -11.12 -12.16 -5.58
CA ALA A 57 -10.61 -13.45 -6.04
C ALA A 57 -9.97 -14.30 -4.93
N SER A 58 -9.58 -13.70 -3.79
CA SER A 58 -8.91 -14.38 -2.70
C SER A 58 -9.74 -14.42 -1.42
N ASP A 59 -9.77 -15.59 -0.77
CA ASP A 59 -10.34 -15.76 0.57
C ASP A 59 -9.36 -15.42 1.71
N ALA A 60 -8.15 -14.98 1.40
CA ALA A 60 -7.13 -14.60 2.38
C ALA A 60 -7.64 -13.51 3.33
N LYS A 61 -7.36 -13.64 4.62
CA LYS A 61 -7.63 -12.57 5.59
C LYS A 61 -6.69 -11.39 5.40
N TYR A 62 -5.42 -11.67 5.13
CA TYR A 62 -4.39 -10.64 4.97
C TYR A 62 -4.12 -10.43 3.50
N LYS A 63 -4.32 -9.21 3.00
CA LYS A 63 -4.07 -8.84 1.61
C LYS A 63 -3.01 -7.76 1.55
N VAL A 64 -2.01 -7.95 0.72
CA VAL A 64 -0.92 -7.03 0.48
C VAL A 64 -1.04 -6.54 -0.96
N TYR A 65 -1.32 -5.26 -1.12
CA TYR A 65 -1.42 -4.56 -2.39
C TYR A 65 -0.11 -3.82 -2.63
N LEU A 66 0.50 -4.04 -3.76
CA LEU A 66 1.79 -3.44 -4.09
C LEU A 66 1.89 -3.13 -5.58
N HIS A 67 2.74 -2.15 -5.91
CA HIS A 67 3.08 -1.89 -7.31
C HIS A 67 3.95 -3.04 -7.84
N GLN A 68 3.92 -3.26 -9.16
CA GLN A 68 4.74 -4.29 -9.81
C GLN A 68 6.25 -4.03 -9.69
N ASP A 69 6.66 -2.78 -9.48
CA ASP A 69 8.03 -2.28 -9.30
C ASP A 69 8.43 -2.15 -7.82
N VAL A 70 7.67 -2.77 -6.92
CA VAL A 70 7.96 -2.83 -5.49
C VAL A 70 8.42 -4.23 -5.09
N PHE A 71 9.66 -4.34 -4.62
CA PHE A 71 10.28 -5.61 -4.25
C PHE A 71 10.42 -5.72 -2.74
N ILE A 72 9.82 -6.73 -2.12
CA ILE A 72 9.89 -6.93 -0.67
C ILE A 72 11.23 -7.55 -0.31
N VAL A 73 12.15 -6.74 0.19
CA VAL A 73 13.55 -7.14 0.48
C VAL A 73 13.74 -7.68 1.90
N LYS A 74 12.82 -7.38 2.83
CA LYS A 74 12.86 -7.89 4.21
C LYS A 74 12.26 -9.28 4.26
N LYS A 75 13.07 -10.33 4.43
CA LYS A 75 12.62 -11.72 4.36
C LYS A 75 11.54 -12.08 5.39
N ASP A 76 11.64 -11.56 6.60
CA ASP A 76 10.68 -11.76 7.68
C ASP A 76 9.50 -10.75 7.68
N PHE A 77 9.23 -10.13 6.50
CA PHE A 77 8.12 -9.18 6.30
C PHE A 77 6.77 -9.71 6.81
N ILE A 78 6.47 -10.99 6.54
CA ILE A 78 5.19 -11.60 6.95
C ILE A 78 5.06 -11.61 8.47
N TYR A 79 6.14 -11.86 9.21
CA TYR A 79 6.13 -11.81 10.67
C TYR A 79 5.86 -10.41 11.20
N ASP A 80 6.46 -9.39 10.59
CA ASP A 80 6.20 -7.99 10.96
C ASP A 80 4.73 -7.63 10.67
N LEU A 81 4.23 -8.00 9.50
CA LEU A 81 2.85 -7.75 9.10
C LEU A 81 1.84 -8.37 10.09
N LEU A 82 2.03 -9.64 10.42
CA LEU A 82 1.15 -10.35 11.35
C LEU A 82 1.20 -9.72 12.75
N ARG A 83 2.38 -9.27 13.21
CA ARG A 83 2.53 -8.55 14.48
C ARG A 83 1.75 -7.23 14.50
N VAL A 84 1.76 -6.48 13.39
CA VAL A 84 0.95 -5.26 13.27
C VAL A 84 -0.53 -5.59 13.40
N PHE A 85 -0.99 -6.66 12.75
CA PHE A 85 -2.38 -7.08 12.72
C PHE A 85 -2.84 -7.93 13.92
N GLU A 86 -1.98 -8.17 14.93
CA GLU A 86 -2.42 -8.63 16.25
C GLU A 86 -3.40 -7.64 16.89
N ASN A 87 -3.27 -6.34 16.58
CA ASN A 87 -4.27 -5.34 16.94
C ASN A 87 -5.41 -5.33 15.92
N SER A 88 -6.58 -5.84 16.31
CA SER A 88 -7.77 -5.90 15.44
C SER A 88 -8.38 -4.53 15.09
N GLU A 89 -7.97 -3.44 15.76
CA GLU A 89 -8.41 -2.09 15.38
C GLU A 89 -7.67 -1.57 14.14
N ILE A 90 -6.49 -2.14 13.81
CA ILE A 90 -5.72 -1.74 12.65
C ILE A 90 -6.31 -2.42 11.41
N GLY A 91 -6.93 -1.66 10.53
CA GLY A 91 -7.46 -2.16 9.26
C GLY A 91 -6.44 -2.16 8.13
N MET A 92 -5.48 -1.22 8.18
CA MET A 92 -4.58 -0.95 7.06
C MET A 92 -3.20 -0.51 7.56
N THR A 93 -2.16 -1.01 6.93
CA THR A 93 -0.76 -0.62 7.21
C THR A 93 0.04 -0.51 5.92
N GLY A 94 1.13 0.26 5.94
CA GLY A 94 2.02 0.44 4.80
C GLY A 94 3.41 0.89 5.23
N ALA A 95 4.34 0.98 4.26
CA ALA A 95 5.73 1.33 4.51
C ALA A 95 5.94 2.85 4.72
N VAL A 96 5.10 3.67 4.09
CA VAL A 96 5.16 5.15 4.12
C VAL A 96 3.75 5.71 4.28
N GLY A 97 3.62 6.80 5.04
CA GLY A 97 2.34 7.46 5.20
C GLY A 97 2.47 8.90 5.67
N SER A 98 1.35 9.61 5.68
CA SER A 98 1.22 10.99 6.15
C SER A 98 0.39 11.03 7.43
N PRO A 99 0.97 11.42 8.57
CA PRO A 99 0.22 11.59 9.82
C PRO A 99 -0.92 12.60 9.71
N THR A 100 -0.75 13.61 8.85
CA THR A 100 -1.77 14.62 8.57
C THR A 100 -1.68 14.98 7.09
N LEU A 101 -2.76 14.79 6.35
CA LEU A 101 -2.86 15.25 4.98
C LEU A 101 -2.94 16.77 4.93
N SER A 102 -2.17 17.35 4.02
CA SER A 102 -2.31 18.77 3.70
C SER A 102 -3.64 19.06 3.00
N LYS A 103 -4.12 20.30 3.12
CA LYS A 103 -5.40 20.71 2.49
C LYS A 103 -5.43 20.60 0.97
N ASP A 104 -4.27 20.54 0.34
CA ASP A 104 -4.13 20.30 -1.11
C ASP A 104 -4.17 18.81 -1.48
N ALA A 105 -4.30 17.92 -0.48
CA ALA A 105 -4.28 16.46 -0.61
C ALA A 105 -3.01 15.90 -1.27
N ILE A 106 -1.93 16.67 -1.34
CA ILE A 106 -0.66 16.23 -1.91
C ILE A 106 0.21 15.67 -0.78
N MET A 107 0.37 14.34 -0.73
CA MET A 107 1.06 13.68 0.38
C MET A 107 2.51 14.17 0.57
N TRP A 108 3.24 14.40 -0.53
CA TRP A 108 4.64 14.86 -0.44
C TRP A 108 4.80 16.36 -0.13
N SER A 109 3.74 17.16 -0.14
CA SER A 109 3.78 18.55 0.31
C SER A 109 3.70 18.67 1.83
N GLY A 110 3.25 17.61 2.51
CA GLY A 110 3.09 17.52 3.94
C GLY A 110 4.18 16.70 4.65
N LYS A 111 3.98 16.49 5.96
CA LYS A 111 4.83 15.60 6.73
C LYS A 111 4.55 14.15 6.34
N ARG A 112 5.62 13.42 6.00
CA ARG A 112 5.59 11.96 5.80
C ARG A 112 6.46 11.26 6.83
N ILE A 113 6.13 10.00 7.11
CA ILE A 113 6.88 9.10 7.97
C ILE A 113 7.02 7.74 7.30
N GLY A 114 8.01 6.99 7.69
CA GLY A 114 8.26 5.65 7.18
C GLY A 114 9.66 5.48 6.60
N TRP A 115 9.91 4.30 6.04
CA TRP A 115 11.25 3.91 5.59
C TRP A 115 11.17 2.92 4.44
N VAL A 116 11.84 3.22 3.34
CA VAL A 116 11.84 2.44 2.10
C VAL A 116 13.21 2.55 1.42
N PHE A 117 13.64 1.54 0.69
CA PHE A 117 14.66 1.73 -0.33
C PHE A 117 14.00 2.30 -1.59
N SER A 118 14.64 3.27 -2.20
CA SER A 118 14.16 3.89 -3.43
C SER A 118 15.26 3.87 -4.48
N SER A 119 14.89 3.55 -5.70
CA SER A 119 15.73 3.67 -6.88
C SER A 119 14.97 4.51 -7.90
N ASP A 120 15.58 5.59 -8.35
CA ASP A 120 15.07 6.44 -9.43
C ASP A 120 16.17 6.73 -10.45
N ILE A 121 15.85 7.48 -11.50
CA ILE A 121 16.79 7.80 -12.59
C ILE A 121 18.03 8.57 -12.08
N LYS A 122 17.94 9.26 -10.96
CA LYS A 122 19.01 10.13 -10.44
C LYS A 122 19.86 9.45 -9.39
N GLU A 123 19.21 8.72 -8.49
CA GLU A 123 19.90 8.11 -7.36
C GLU A 123 19.15 6.88 -6.85
N SER A 124 19.89 5.98 -6.24
CA SER A 124 19.33 4.83 -5.54
C SER A 124 19.91 4.75 -4.14
N GLY A 125 19.11 4.33 -3.19
CA GLY A 125 19.54 4.18 -1.82
C GLY A 125 18.40 4.07 -0.82
N GLU A 126 18.77 4.27 0.43
CA GLU A 126 17.85 4.25 1.55
C GLU A 126 17.13 5.59 1.66
N ALA A 127 15.80 5.57 1.51
CA ALA A 127 14.95 6.74 1.72
C ALA A 127 14.31 6.66 3.11
N PHE A 128 14.97 7.24 4.11
CA PHE A 128 14.38 7.48 5.42
C PHE A 128 13.49 8.71 5.34
N ILE A 129 12.19 8.47 5.30
CA ILE A 129 11.19 9.54 5.10
C ILE A 129 10.93 10.29 6.42
N GLY A 130 10.94 9.57 7.55
CA GLY A 130 10.76 10.17 8.86
C GLY A 130 10.56 9.11 9.96
N THR A 131 10.83 9.53 11.20
CA THR A 131 10.75 8.64 12.37
C THR A 131 9.30 8.27 12.68
N VAL A 132 9.07 6.99 12.91
CA VAL A 132 7.81 6.42 13.40
C VAL A 132 7.95 6.14 14.89
N LYS A 133 6.95 6.50 15.68
CA LYS A 133 6.89 6.16 17.11
C LYS A 133 6.53 4.68 17.29
N ALA A 134 7.15 4.04 18.28
CA ALA A 134 6.89 2.64 18.58
C ALA A 134 5.52 2.43 19.25
N PRO A 135 4.83 1.32 18.96
CA PRO A 135 5.15 0.29 17.96
C PRO A 135 4.69 0.68 16.55
N TYR A 136 3.83 1.67 16.41
CA TYR A 136 3.34 2.24 15.15
C TYR A 136 2.85 3.68 15.37
N GLU A 137 2.70 4.42 14.31
CA GLU A 137 2.06 5.75 14.32
C GLU A 137 0.83 5.73 13.41
N GLU A 138 -0.30 6.26 13.93
CA GLU A 138 -1.52 6.43 13.12
C GLU A 138 -1.29 7.54 12.09
N VAL A 139 -1.81 7.30 10.89
CA VAL A 139 -1.70 8.23 9.75
C VAL A 139 -3.05 8.48 9.12
N GLU A 140 -3.20 9.62 8.48
CA GLU A 140 -4.40 9.93 7.71
C GLU A 140 -4.43 9.23 6.36
N ALA A 141 -3.24 9.00 5.78
CA ALA A 141 -3.11 8.28 4.53
C ALA A 141 -1.79 7.53 4.42
N LEU A 142 -1.79 6.44 3.66
CA LEU A 142 -0.62 5.66 3.24
C LEU A 142 -0.28 5.94 1.79
N ASP A 143 1.00 5.79 1.47
CA ASP A 143 1.51 5.77 0.10
C ASP A 143 1.22 4.40 -0.53
N GLY A 144 0.74 4.42 -1.76
CA GLY A 144 0.24 3.26 -2.48
C GLY A 144 1.28 2.23 -2.88
N LEU A 145 2.58 2.54 -2.74
CA LEU A 145 3.65 1.62 -3.14
C LEU A 145 3.51 0.23 -2.51
N LEU A 146 3.19 0.15 -1.22
CA LEU A 146 2.90 -1.08 -0.50
C LEU A 146 1.89 -0.81 0.62
N ILE A 147 0.74 -1.44 0.52
CA ILE A 147 -0.37 -1.36 1.47
C ILE A 147 -0.78 -2.77 1.85
N ALA A 148 -1.06 -3.01 3.13
CA ALA A 148 -1.64 -4.27 3.57
C ALA A 148 -2.90 -4.04 4.41
N THR A 149 -3.87 -4.96 4.30
CA THR A 149 -5.15 -4.92 5.02
C THR A 149 -5.47 -6.25 5.67
N GLN A 150 -6.25 -6.23 6.77
CA GLN A 150 -6.83 -7.43 7.36
C GLN A 150 -8.36 -7.48 7.24
N TYR A 151 -8.96 -6.46 6.62
CA TYR A 151 -10.40 -6.39 6.35
C TYR A 151 -10.62 -5.97 4.91
N ASP A 152 -11.64 -6.53 4.29
CA ASP A 152 -12.03 -6.23 2.92
C ASP A 152 -12.96 -5.01 2.91
N VAL A 153 -12.38 -3.84 2.65
CA VAL A 153 -13.12 -2.60 2.38
C VAL A 153 -12.96 -2.31 0.89
N PRO A 154 -14.05 -2.23 0.11
CA PRO A 154 -13.96 -2.01 -1.33
C PRO A 154 -13.20 -0.74 -1.69
N TRP A 155 -12.34 -0.83 -2.69
CA TRP A 155 -11.68 0.31 -3.30
C TRP A 155 -12.70 1.10 -4.14
N ARG A 156 -12.64 2.42 -4.10
CA ARG A 156 -13.62 3.31 -4.75
C ARG A 156 -13.44 3.39 -6.28
N GLU A 157 -13.57 2.23 -6.96
CA GLU A 157 -13.54 2.14 -8.43
C GLU A 157 -14.69 2.86 -9.12
N ASP A 158 -15.76 3.19 -8.37
CA ASP A 158 -16.87 4.01 -8.80
C ASP A 158 -16.47 5.48 -9.05
N ILE A 159 -15.41 5.97 -8.37
CA ILE A 159 -14.91 7.34 -8.46
C ILE A 159 -13.53 7.37 -9.09
N PHE A 160 -12.57 6.58 -8.56
CA PHE A 160 -11.19 6.59 -9.02
C PHE A 160 -10.97 5.57 -10.13
N THR A 161 -11.21 6.00 -11.37
CA THR A 161 -11.06 5.18 -12.58
C THR A 161 -9.69 5.34 -13.23
N GLY A 162 -8.71 5.87 -12.49
CA GLY A 162 -7.31 6.07 -12.90
C GLY A 162 -6.31 5.32 -12.03
N TRP A 163 -5.10 5.88 -11.96
CA TRP A 163 -3.95 5.26 -11.31
C TRP A 163 -3.44 6.07 -10.10
N ASP A 164 -4.08 7.19 -9.81
CA ASP A 164 -3.72 8.11 -8.73
C ASP A 164 -4.85 8.20 -7.70
N PHE A 165 -4.52 8.59 -6.46
CA PHE A 165 -5.45 8.83 -5.34
C PHE A 165 -6.24 7.60 -4.85
N TYR A 166 -5.99 6.41 -5.38
CA TYR A 166 -6.58 5.16 -4.91
C TYR A 166 -6.16 4.84 -3.46
N ASP A 167 -4.92 5.13 -3.12
CA ASP A 167 -4.26 4.88 -1.83
C ASP A 167 -4.77 5.81 -0.73
N ILE A 168 -4.79 7.11 -0.99
CA ILE A 168 -5.31 8.10 -0.06
C ILE A 168 -6.80 7.89 0.17
N SER A 169 -7.58 7.65 -0.91
CA SER A 169 -9.02 7.39 -0.79
C SER A 169 -9.29 6.13 0.02
N GLN A 170 -8.54 5.04 -0.19
CA GLN A 170 -8.69 3.80 0.57
C GLN A 170 -8.34 3.99 2.04
N SER A 171 -7.33 4.80 2.35
CA SER A 171 -6.99 5.16 3.72
C SER A 171 -8.17 5.84 4.43
N LEU A 172 -8.85 6.76 3.74
CA LEU A 172 -10.03 7.43 4.29
C LEU A 172 -11.23 6.49 4.40
N GLU A 173 -11.45 5.58 3.43
CA GLU A 173 -12.52 4.58 3.52
C GLU A 173 -12.29 3.61 4.70
N MET A 174 -11.06 3.18 4.97
CA MET A 174 -10.73 2.40 6.17
C MET A 174 -11.07 3.17 7.45
N ARG A 175 -10.73 4.46 7.53
CA ARG A 175 -11.03 5.31 8.69
C ARG A 175 -12.54 5.56 8.84
N LYS A 176 -13.31 5.71 7.75
CA LYS A 176 -14.78 5.76 7.77
C LYS A 176 -15.40 4.49 8.37
N ASN A 177 -14.76 3.35 8.13
CA ASN A 177 -15.15 2.06 8.71
C ASN A 177 -14.59 1.85 10.12
N HIS A 178 -14.08 2.91 10.77
CA HIS A 178 -13.57 2.93 12.14
C HIS A 178 -12.30 2.10 12.36
N TYR A 179 -11.56 1.78 11.30
CA TYR A 179 -10.27 1.13 11.40
C TYR A 179 -9.13 2.15 11.49
N LYS A 180 -8.09 1.80 12.22
CA LYS A 180 -6.83 2.53 12.23
C LYS A 180 -6.05 2.26 10.95
N VAL A 181 -5.44 3.30 10.43
CA VAL A 181 -4.47 3.27 9.35
C VAL A 181 -3.12 3.64 9.95
N VAL A 182 -2.09 2.80 9.78
CA VAL A 182 -0.85 2.96 10.52
C VAL A 182 0.40 2.75 9.66
N VAL A 183 1.51 3.40 10.08
CA VAL A 183 2.87 3.05 9.65
C VAL A 183 3.58 2.43 10.85
N PRO A 184 4.10 1.18 10.76
CA PRO A 184 4.79 0.55 11.86
C PRO A 184 6.21 1.09 12.02
N GLN A 185 6.75 1.01 13.24
CA GLN A 185 8.16 1.26 13.45
C GLN A 185 8.96 0.08 12.87
N LEU A 186 9.75 0.37 11.85
CA LEU A 186 10.57 -0.62 11.17
C LEU A 186 12.00 -0.60 11.73
N THR A 187 12.61 -1.77 11.82
CA THR A 187 14.05 -1.95 12.10
C THR A 187 14.89 -2.05 10.82
N TYR A 188 14.23 -2.26 9.70
CA TYR A 188 14.79 -2.34 8.35
C TYR A 188 13.67 -2.10 7.34
N PRO A 189 13.91 -1.43 6.20
CA PRO A 189 12.89 -1.22 5.18
C PRO A 189 12.27 -2.53 4.70
N TRP A 190 10.94 -2.54 4.57
CA TRP A 190 10.22 -3.70 4.05
C TRP A 190 10.51 -3.97 2.58
N CYS A 191 10.64 -2.89 1.80
CA CYS A 191 10.72 -2.99 0.35
C CYS A 191 11.67 -1.97 -0.27
N LEU A 192 12.01 -2.27 -1.53
CA LEU A 192 12.60 -1.37 -2.49
C LEU A 192 11.53 -0.98 -3.49
N HIS A 193 11.39 0.30 -3.79
CA HIS A 193 10.56 0.84 -4.86
C HIS A 193 11.48 1.30 -6.00
N ASP A 194 11.40 0.61 -7.14
CA ASP A 194 12.16 0.92 -8.35
C ASP A 194 11.35 1.82 -9.27
N SER A 195 11.20 3.09 -8.85
CA SER A 195 10.41 4.06 -9.60
C SER A 195 11.20 4.67 -10.75
N GLU A 196 10.95 4.23 -11.98
CA GLU A 196 11.63 4.75 -13.17
C GLU A 196 11.24 6.20 -13.49
N TYR A 197 9.97 6.49 -13.58
CA TYR A 197 9.44 7.79 -13.98
C TYR A 197 8.09 8.09 -13.34
N ILE A 198 7.98 9.27 -12.74
CA ILE A 198 6.72 9.74 -12.16
C ILE A 198 5.96 10.52 -13.24
N ASN A 199 4.85 9.97 -13.72
CA ASN A 199 3.95 10.65 -14.64
C ASN A 199 2.84 11.35 -13.83
N LEU A 200 2.90 12.68 -13.77
CA LEU A 200 1.90 13.50 -13.08
C LEU A 200 0.81 14.05 -14.01
N GLU A 201 0.71 13.57 -15.26
CA GLU A 201 -0.20 14.14 -16.27
C GLU A 201 -1.66 14.18 -15.79
N LYS A 202 -2.13 13.11 -15.13
CA LYS A 202 -3.49 13.02 -14.60
C LYS A 202 -3.59 13.20 -13.08
N TYR A 203 -2.47 13.32 -12.40
CA TYR A 203 -2.42 13.42 -10.95
C TYR A 203 -3.29 14.57 -10.41
N PHE A 204 -3.16 15.77 -10.99
CA PHE A 204 -3.92 16.94 -10.53
C PHE A 204 -5.42 16.85 -10.84
N TYR A 205 -5.79 16.15 -11.91
CA TYR A 205 -7.20 15.85 -12.18
C TYR A 205 -7.80 14.94 -11.08
N TRP A 206 -7.11 13.85 -10.73
CA TRP A 206 -7.57 12.94 -9.68
C TRP A 206 -7.51 13.57 -8.29
N ARG A 207 -6.58 14.49 -8.07
CA ARG A 207 -6.56 15.30 -6.86
C ARG A 207 -7.85 16.14 -6.72
N ASP A 208 -8.28 16.78 -7.79
CA ASP A 208 -9.47 17.63 -7.76
C ASP A 208 -10.72 16.75 -7.52
N VAL A 209 -10.82 15.58 -8.16
CA VAL A 209 -11.86 14.57 -7.88
C VAL A 209 -11.82 14.12 -6.41
N PHE A 210 -10.63 13.90 -5.86
CA PHE A 210 -10.47 13.53 -4.45
C PHE A 210 -10.93 14.65 -3.51
N LEU A 211 -10.58 15.88 -3.79
CA LEU A 211 -11.00 17.04 -2.98
C LEU A 211 -12.52 17.27 -3.04
N ASP A 212 -13.14 17.02 -4.17
CA ASP A 212 -14.61 17.09 -4.32
C ASP A 212 -15.32 16.03 -3.45
N GLU A 213 -14.76 14.83 -3.32
CA GLU A 213 -15.35 13.72 -2.55
C GLU A 213 -15.00 13.77 -1.06
N TYR A 214 -13.74 14.12 -0.73
CA TYR A 214 -13.17 13.96 0.62
C TYR A 214 -12.65 15.25 1.24
N GLY A 215 -12.77 16.40 0.57
CA GLY A 215 -12.19 17.66 1.04
C GLY A 215 -12.62 18.07 2.45
N ASP A 216 -13.86 17.77 2.82
CA ASP A 216 -14.40 18.05 4.17
C ASP A 216 -13.77 17.15 5.26
N MET A 217 -13.12 16.06 4.89
CA MET A 217 -12.48 15.12 5.82
C MET A 217 -11.02 15.45 6.13
N ILE A 218 -10.37 16.26 5.29
CA ILE A 218 -8.98 16.70 5.49
C ILE A 218 -8.96 18.10 6.11
N LYS A 219 -8.08 18.28 7.11
CA LYS A 219 -8.04 19.51 7.94
C LYS A 219 -7.07 20.56 7.42
#